data_96474a31e74ccb4fd103e4d974769d04
#
_entry.id   96474a31e74ccb4fd103e4d974769d04
#
_cell.length_a   1.000
_cell.length_b   1.000
_cell.length_c   1.000
_cell.angle_alpha   90.00
_cell.angle_beta   90.00
_cell.angle_gamma   90.00
#
_symmetry.space_group_name_H-M   'P 1'
#
loop_
_entity.id
_entity.type
_entity.pdbx_description
1 polymer ?
#
loop_
_entity_poly.entity_id
_entity_poly.type
_entity_poly.pdbx_seq_one_letter_code
_entity_poly.pdbx_strand_id
1 'polypeptide(L)' 'MPMIDRAVLRLALHELATHGETPTAVILNEAVELAKRYSTEDSGRFVNGVLAALVPEVR' A
#
# COMPACT_ATOMS: atom_id res chain seq x y z
N MET A 1 -1.47 4.45 -14.67
CA MET A 1 -1.46 4.54 -13.20
C MET A 1 -0.70 5.78 -12.77
N PRO A 2 -1.24 6.58 -11.85
CA PRO A 2 -0.54 7.75 -11.34
C PRO A 2 0.79 7.39 -10.66
N MET A 3 1.77 8.26 -10.81
CA MET A 3 3.11 8.04 -10.22
C MET A 3 3.07 7.87 -8.71
N ILE A 4 2.20 8.64 -8.05
CA ILE A 4 2.07 8.57 -6.58
C ILE A 4 1.62 7.17 -6.16
N ASP A 5 0.62 6.60 -6.86
CA ASP A 5 0.11 5.28 -6.52
C ASP A 5 1.19 4.21 -6.69
N ARG A 6 2.01 4.32 -7.74
CA ARG A 6 3.11 3.39 -7.97
C ARG A 6 4.16 3.47 -6.88
N ALA A 7 4.50 4.70 -6.47
CA ALA A 7 5.47 4.92 -5.41
C ALA A 7 4.98 4.36 -4.08
N VAL A 8 3.71 4.60 -3.76
CA VAL A 8 3.10 4.11 -2.53
C VAL A 8 3.07 2.59 -2.50
N LEU A 9 2.66 1.97 -3.61
CA LEU A 9 2.62 0.52 -3.73
C LEU A 9 4.00 -0.09 -3.55
N ARG A 10 5.00 0.50 -4.19
CA ARG A 10 6.37 0.00 -4.10
C ARG A 10 6.90 0.06 -2.68
N LEU A 11 6.65 1.18 -2.00
CA LEU A 11 7.08 1.37 -0.63
C LEU A 11 6.40 0.37 0.31
N ALA A 12 5.08 0.21 0.16
CA ALA A 12 4.32 -0.71 1.00
C ALA A 12 4.76 -2.16 0.79
N LEU A 13 4.98 -2.56 -0.46
CA LEU A 13 5.46 -3.92 -0.75
C LEU A 13 6.83 -4.17 -0.15
N HIS A 14 7.70 -3.17 -0.19
CA HIS A 14 9.02 -3.26 0.42
C HIS A 14 8.89 -3.46 1.93
N GLU A 15 8.04 -2.68 2.59
CA GLU A 15 7.83 -2.83 4.03
C GLU A 15 7.24 -4.19 4.39
N LEU A 16 6.28 -4.67 3.61
CA LEU A 16 5.69 -5.99 3.83
C LEU A 16 6.73 -7.10 3.74
N ALA A 17 7.66 -6.96 2.80
CA ALA A 17 8.69 -7.97 2.58
C ALA A 17 9.81 -7.92 3.61
N THR A 18 10.19 -6.72 4.09
CA THR A 18 11.39 -6.55 4.89
C THR A 18 11.13 -6.27 6.37
N HIS A 19 9.96 -5.76 6.71
CA HIS A 19 9.64 -5.38 8.09
C HIS A 19 8.57 -6.31 8.67
N GLY A 20 8.96 -7.56 8.90
CA GLY A 20 8.05 -8.61 9.34
C GLY A 20 7.39 -8.34 10.69
N GLU A 21 8.02 -7.52 11.54
CA GLU A 21 7.49 -7.17 12.85
C GLU A 21 6.36 -6.12 12.79
N THR A 22 6.24 -5.40 11.68
CA THR A 22 5.17 -4.41 11.53
C THR A 22 3.89 -5.10 11.08
N PRO A 23 2.76 -4.88 11.78
CA PRO A 23 1.48 -5.50 11.38
C PRO A 23 1.07 -5.11 9.97
N THR A 24 0.59 -6.08 9.21
CA THR A 24 0.13 -5.86 7.85
C THR A 24 -0.92 -4.74 7.77
N ALA A 25 -1.89 -4.73 8.70
CA ALA A 25 -2.94 -3.72 8.71
C ALA A 25 -2.40 -2.31 8.83
N VAL A 26 -1.31 -2.12 9.60
CA VAL A 26 -0.68 -0.81 9.75
C VAL A 26 -0.06 -0.36 8.43
N ILE A 27 0.65 -1.25 7.76
CA ILE A 27 1.29 -0.91 6.48
C ILE A 27 0.25 -0.54 5.43
N LEU A 28 -0.82 -1.33 5.33
CA LEU A 28 -1.90 -1.07 4.38
C LEU A 28 -2.59 0.27 4.68
N ASN A 29 -2.86 0.53 5.95
CA ASN A 29 -3.52 1.76 6.37
C ASN A 29 -2.70 2.99 6.00
N GLU A 30 -1.40 2.95 6.27
CA GLU A 30 -0.49 4.04 5.92
C GLU A 30 -0.44 4.26 4.42
N ALA A 31 -0.39 3.19 3.64
CA ALA A 31 -0.35 3.28 2.19
C ALA A 31 -1.63 3.92 1.64
N VAL A 32 -2.78 3.49 2.14
CA VAL A 32 -4.07 4.05 1.73
C VAL A 32 -4.15 5.54 2.07
N GLU A 33 -3.73 5.90 3.28
CA GLU A 33 -3.76 7.31 3.70
C GLU A 33 -2.84 8.18 2.84
N LEU A 34 -1.66 7.68 2.48
CA LEU A 34 -0.76 8.40 1.60
C LEU A 34 -1.36 8.60 0.23
N ALA A 35 -1.98 7.56 -0.32
CA ALA A 35 -2.60 7.64 -1.63
C ALA A 35 -3.76 8.66 -1.64
N LYS A 36 -4.57 8.67 -0.59
CA LYS A 36 -5.68 9.61 -0.47
C LYS A 36 -5.20 11.05 -0.30
N ARG A 37 -4.12 11.24 0.45
CA ARG A 37 -3.57 12.58 0.73
C ARG A 37 -2.97 13.23 -0.50
N TYR A 38 -2.26 12.45 -1.31
CA TYR A 38 -1.49 12.99 -2.43
C TYR A 38 -2.11 12.71 -3.80
N SER A 39 -3.26 12.05 -3.83
CA SER A 39 -3.95 11.74 -5.07
C SER A 39 -5.46 11.88 -4.85
N THR A 40 -6.23 10.79 -4.90
CA THR A 40 -7.69 10.85 -4.77
C THR A 40 -8.20 9.73 -3.86
N GLU A 41 -9.51 9.82 -3.51
CA GLU A 41 -10.19 8.74 -2.80
C GLU A 41 -10.13 7.43 -3.59
N ASP A 42 -10.28 7.54 -4.91
CA ASP A 42 -10.20 6.35 -5.77
C ASP A 42 -8.81 5.72 -5.73
N SER A 43 -7.76 6.54 -5.62
CA SER A 43 -6.41 6.03 -5.46
C SER A 43 -6.26 5.23 -4.18
N GLY A 44 -6.85 5.72 -3.08
CA GLY A 44 -6.84 4.99 -1.82
C GLY A 44 -7.47 3.61 -1.95
N ARG A 45 -8.63 3.54 -2.59
CA ARG A 45 -9.32 2.26 -2.83
C ARG A 45 -8.51 1.34 -3.73
N PHE A 46 -7.93 1.90 -4.78
CA PHE A 46 -7.11 1.13 -5.71
C PHE A 46 -5.88 0.53 -5.00
N VAL A 47 -5.17 1.35 -4.25
CA VAL A 47 -3.98 0.90 -3.52
C VAL A 47 -4.36 -0.18 -2.50
N ASN A 48 -5.46 0.01 -1.77
CA ASN A 48 -5.90 -0.97 -0.80
C ASN A 48 -6.23 -2.31 -1.46
N GLY A 49 -6.93 -2.27 -2.59
CA GLY A 49 -7.30 -3.49 -3.32
C GLY A 49 -6.09 -4.25 -3.84
N VAL A 50 -5.13 -3.52 -4.42
CA VAL A 50 -3.91 -4.14 -4.94
C VAL A 50 -3.09 -4.76 -3.81
N LEU A 51 -2.91 -4.03 -2.71
CA LEU A 51 -2.12 -4.54 -1.58
C LEU A 51 -2.79 -5.74 -0.92
N ALA A 52 -4.11 -5.70 -0.77
CA ALA A 52 -4.84 -6.82 -0.19
C ALA A 52 -4.66 -8.09 -1.01
N ALA A 53 -4.63 -7.94 -2.34
CA ALA A 53 -4.40 -9.08 -3.23
C ALA A 53 -2.97 -9.60 -3.18
N LEU A 54 -2.00 -8.71 -2.95
CA LEU A 54 -0.59 -9.07 -2.97
C LEU A 54 -0.03 -9.54 -1.62
N VAL A 55 -0.70 -9.21 -0.52
CA VAL A 55 -0.22 -9.60 0.82
C VAL A 55 0.08 -11.09 0.94
N PRO A 56 -0.81 -12.00 0.50
CA PRO A 56 -0.51 -13.43 0.60
C PRO A 56 0.71 -13.87 -0.19
N GLU A 57 1.04 -13.12 -1.24
CA GLU A 57 2.21 -13.45 -2.07
C GLU A 57 3.51 -12.98 -1.43
N VAL A 58 3.46 -11.94 -0.59
CA VAL A 58 4.63 -11.32 0.04
C VAL A 58 4.85 -11.84 1.45
N ARG A 59 3.78 -12.05 2.19
CA ARG A 59 3.79 -12.55 3.56
C ARG A 59 3.06 -13.87 3.69
#